data_14faab1af3fe230f51df1ade9e42aaec
#
_entry.id   14faab1af3fe230f51df1ade9e42aaec
#
_cell.length_a   1.000
_cell.length_b   1.000
_cell.length_c   1.000
_cell.angle_alpha   90.00
_cell.angle_beta   90.00
_cell.angle_gamma   90.00
#
_symmetry.space_group_name_H-M   'P 1'
#
loop_
_entity.id
_entity.type
_entity.pdbx_description
1 polymer ?
#
loop_
_entity_poly.entity_id
_entity_poly.type
_entity_poly.pdbx_seq_one_letter_code
_entity_poly.pdbx_strand_id
1 'polypeptide(L)' 'MDSIRFNEEDFNGYLEQLIESGRLDLMQSGITKLVIDKGYDALSPKQRKVFDYMIDNKYR' A
#
# COMPACT_ATOMS: atom_id res chain seq x y z
N MET A 1 1.10 4.21 -23.74
CA MET A 1 1.38 3.93 -23.23
C MET A 1 1.16 3.64 -22.35
N ASP A 2 0.78 3.37 -21.97
CA ASP A 2 0.59 3.10 -21.05
C ASP A 2 1.31 3.10 -20.32
N SER A 3 1.58 3.41 -20.28
CA SER A 3 2.36 3.60 -19.71
C SER A 3 2.44 3.85 -18.35
N ILE A 4 1.64 4.22 -17.68
CA ILE A 4 1.73 4.33 -16.31
C ILE A 4 1.22 3.13 -15.67
N ARG A 5 2.03 2.20 -15.57
CA ARG A 5 1.72 1.02 -15.01
C ARG A 5 2.63 0.79 -13.91
N PHE A 6 2.19 0.53 -12.70
CA PHE A 6 3.08 0.18 -11.64
C PHE A 6 3.42 -1.26 -11.80
N ASN A 7 4.69 -1.51 -11.81
CA ASN A 7 5.21 -2.81 -11.70
C ASN A 7 4.94 -3.26 -10.28
N GLU A 8 4.53 -4.46 -10.07
CA GLU A 8 4.26 -4.96 -8.75
C GLU A 8 5.45 -4.84 -7.82
N GLU A 9 6.63 -5.10 -8.36
CA GLU A 9 7.85 -5.03 -7.55
C GLU A 9 8.14 -3.60 -7.11
N ASP A 10 7.94 -2.65 -8.01
CA ASP A 10 8.17 -1.26 -7.68
C ASP A 10 7.19 -0.78 -6.64
N PHE A 11 5.94 -1.20 -6.77
CA PHE A 11 4.92 -0.79 -5.84
C PHE A 11 5.16 -1.39 -4.47
N ASN A 12 5.52 -2.67 -4.42
CA ASN A 12 5.82 -3.32 -3.15
C ASN A 12 7.02 -2.68 -2.48
N GLY A 13 8.03 -2.31 -3.26
CA GLY A 13 9.18 -1.62 -2.72
C GLY A 13 8.81 -0.29 -2.10
N TYR A 14 7.93 0.44 -2.75
CA TYR A 14 7.45 1.69 -2.21
C TYR A 14 6.72 1.47 -0.88
N LEU A 15 5.87 0.45 -0.83
CA LEU A 15 5.13 0.16 0.39
C LEU A 15 6.07 -0.22 1.54
N GLU A 16 7.09 -0.99 1.23
CA GLU A 16 8.07 -1.35 2.25
C GLU A 16 8.78 -0.12 2.79
N GLN A 17 9.07 0.82 1.93
CA GLN A 17 9.71 2.05 2.36
C GLN A 17 8.79 2.86 3.26
N LEU A 18 7.51 2.87 2.98
CA LEU A 18 6.57 3.55 3.84
C LEU A 18 6.57 2.96 5.24
N ILE A 19 6.60 1.63 5.32
CA ILE A 19 6.63 0.96 6.60
C ILE A 19 7.90 1.32 7.35
N GLU A 20 9.03 1.28 6.66
CA GLU A 20 10.32 1.53 7.29
C GLU A 20 10.49 2.98 7.70
N SER A 21 9.82 3.88 7.03
CA SER A 21 9.94 5.29 7.34
C SER A 21 9.29 5.65 8.67
N GLY A 22 8.45 4.76 9.20
CA GLY A 22 7.78 5.03 10.45
C GLY A 22 6.63 6.01 10.34
N ARG A 23 6.19 6.30 9.14
CA ARG A 23 5.10 7.27 8.94
C ARG A 23 3.73 6.66 9.03
N LEU A 24 3.64 5.35 9.05
CA LEU A 24 2.36 4.67 9.12
C LEU A 24 2.05 4.28 10.55
N ASP A 25 0.77 4.40 10.92
CA ASP A 25 0.38 3.94 12.23
C ASP A 25 0.23 2.41 12.19
N LEU A 26 -0.14 1.82 13.30
CA LEU A 26 -0.22 0.37 13.41
C LEU A 26 -1.19 -0.22 12.40
N MET A 27 -2.34 0.42 12.25
CA MET A 27 -3.35 -0.09 11.34
C MET A 27 -2.86 0.00 9.90
N GLN A 28 -2.32 1.15 9.52
CA GLN A 28 -1.83 1.33 8.15
C GLN A 28 -0.69 0.39 7.85
N SER A 29 0.19 0.21 8.81
CA SER A 29 1.32 -0.67 8.64
C SER A 29 0.88 -2.11 8.45
N GLY A 30 -0.09 -2.55 9.25
CA GLY A 30 -0.62 -3.90 9.13
C GLY A 30 -1.29 -4.14 7.80
N ILE A 31 -2.10 -3.19 7.36
CA ILE A 31 -2.79 -3.30 6.07
C ILE A 31 -1.77 -3.32 4.94
N THR A 32 -0.77 -2.47 5.02
CA THR A 32 0.26 -2.39 3.99
C THR A 32 1.03 -3.69 3.88
N LYS A 33 1.36 -4.29 5.02
CA LYS A 33 2.05 -5.57 5.01
C LYS A 33 1.20 -6.66 4.40
N LEU A 34 -0.09 -6.61 4.64
CA LEU A 34 -1.01 -7.59 4.06
C LEU A 34 -1.02 -7.48 2.55
N VAL A 35 -1.02 -6.26 2.03
CA VAL A 35 -0.98 -6.07 0.59
C VAL A 35 0.31 -6.61 0.00
N ILE A 36 1.42 -6.35 0.65
CA ILE A 36 2.71 -6.85 0.17
C ILE A 36 2.71 -8.37 0.15
N ASP A 37 2.16 -8.98 1.19
CA ASP A 37 2.22 -10.41 1.35
C ASP A 37 1.19 -11.15 0.51
N LYS A 38 -0.03 -10.64 0.46
CA LYS A 38 -1.14 -11.37 -0.17
C LYS A 38 -1.84 -10.62 -1.30
N GLY A 39 -1.56 -9.36 -1.45
CA GLY A 39 -2.16 -8.57 -2.50
C GLY A 39 -3.35 -7.76 -2.03
N TYR A 40 -3.70 -6.78 -2.84
CA TYR A 40 -4.78 -5.85 -2.50
C TYR A 40 -6.11 -6.58 -2.29
N ASP A 41 -6.34 -7.62 -3.06
CA ASP A 41 -7.62 -8.35 -2.99
C ASP A 41 -7.84 -9.03 -1.66
N ALA A 42 -6.79 -9.20 -0.87
CA ALA A 42 -6.91 -9.82 0.44
C ALA A 42 -7.53 -8.88 1.47
N LEU A 43 -7.64 -7.60 1.14
CA LEU A 43 -8.17 -6.63 2.09
C LEU A 43 -9.69 -6.69 2.15
N SER A 44 -10.23 -6.51 3.36
CA SER A 44 -11.67 -6.36 3.51
C SER A 44 -12.08 -5.00 2.93
N PRO A 45 -13.39 -4.78 2.68
CA PRO A 45 -13.82 -3.49 2.16
C PRO A 45 -13.38 -2.31 3.01
N LYS A 46 -13.39 -2.48 4.32
CA LYS A 46 -12.97 -1.42 5.21
C LYS A 46 -11.48 -1.17 5.10
N GLN A 47 -10.71 -2.24 5.03
CA GLN A 47 -9.28 -2.12 4.89
C GLN A 47 -8.90 -1.48 3.55
N ARG A 48 -9.66 -1.78 2.51
CA ARG A 48 -9.41 -1.17 1.21
C ARG A 48 -9.57 0.34 1.26
N LYS A 49 -10.58 0.79 1.97
CA LYS A 49 -10.79 2.23 2.10
C LYS A 49 -9.62 2.90 2.81
N VAL A 50 -9.15 2.28 3.87
CA VAL A 50 -8.01 2.82 4.60
C VAL A 50 -6.78 2.84 3.71
N PHE A 51 -6.54 1.77 3.01
CA PHE A 51 -5.39 1.67 2.15
C PHE A 51 -5.45 2.70 1.00
N ASP A 52 -6.63 2.79 0.38
CA ASP A 52 -6.80 3.73 -0.73
C ASP A 52 -6.57 5.16 -0.28
N TYR A 53 -7.09 5.50 0.88
CA TYR A 53 -6.90 6.83 1.43
C TYR A 53 -5.42 7.11 1.71
N MET A 54 -4.73 6.12 2.27
CA MET A 54 -3.33 6.25 2.57
C MET A 54 -2.52 6.49 1.31
N ILE A 55 -2.77 5.71 0.27
CA ILE A 55 -2.05 5.84 -0.98
C ILE A 55 -2.33 7.19 -1.63
N ASP A 56 -3.58 7.60 -1.61
CA ASP A 56 -3.97 8.86 -2.22
C ASP A 56 -3.25 10.04 -1.58
N ASN A 57 -3.05 9.97 -0.27
CA ASN A 57 -2.42 11.07 0.44
C ASN A 57 -0.91 11.01 0.45
N LYS A 58 -0.35 9.85 0.39
CA LYS A 58 1.11 9.71 0.55
C LYS A 58 1.85 9.41 -0.72
N TYR A 59 1.19 8.81 -1.66
CA TYR A 59 1.83 8.41 -2.90
C TYR A 59 1.96 9.59 -3.85
N ARG A 60 1.06 10.52 -3.73
CA ARG A 60 1.16 11.69 -4.54
C ARG A 60 2.25 12.59 -4.03
#